data_3c94b6975baa833ed77de5a77195e3bc
#
_entry.id   3c94b6975baa833ed77de5a77195e3bc
#
_cell.length_a   1.000
_cell.length_b   1.000
_cell.length_c   1.000
_cell.angle_alpha   90.00
_cell.angle_beta   90.00
_cell.angle_gamma   90.00
#
_symmetry.space_group_name_H-M   'P 1'
#
loop_
_entity.id
_entity.type
_entity.pdbx_description
1 polymer ?
#
loop_
_entity_poly.entity_id
_entity_poly.type
_entity_poly.pdbx_seq_one_letter_code
_entity_poly.pdbx_strand_id
1 'polypeptide(L)'
;MGEAPTVNQAPSREEIRMNSNWRADPLVWGHGPTVFEVFLEPTCPFSVKAFGKLDALLDQAGEERLTIKLRLQSQPWHMYSGVIVRCIVAASTLETGKAAAKAVMAAVAAHREEFEFARHCGGPNLETTPNGIIKRIEGYSGVELAEAFAIPDLDREVKWHCKYARQNGIHVSPTFMVDGLVRADMSSGDSVADWMARLPA
;
A
#
# COMPACT_ATOMS: atom_id res chain seq x y z
N MET A 1 55.47 -3.35 -7.88
CA MET A 1 54.51 -4.16 -7.12
C MET A 1 53.32 -3.27 -6.87
N GLY A 2 52.25 -3.49 -7.63
CA GLY A 2 51.02 -2.72 -7.47
C GLY A 2 50.07 -3.46 -6.51
N GLU A 3 49.62 -2.80 -5.49
CA GLU A 3 48.56 -3.31 -4.60
C GLU A 3 47.27 -3.52 -5.39
N ALA A 4 46.72 -4.71 -5.26
CA ALA A 4 45.40 -5.01 -5.82
C ALA A 4 44.31 -4.19 -5.11
N PRO A 5 43.29 -3.70 -5.83
CA PRO A 5 42.21 -2.96 -5.19
C PRO A 5 41.48 -3.87 -4.21
N THR A 6 41.33 -3.39 -2.97
CA THR A 6 40.47 -4.02 -1.93
C THR A 6 39.05 -4.11 -2.42
N VAL A 7 38.58 -5.33 -2.62
CA VAL A 7 37.15 -5.60 -2.91
C VAL A 7 36.33 -5.10 -1.71
N ASN A 8 35.51 -4.10 -1.95
CA ASN A 8 34.56 -3.58 -0.97
C ASN A 8 33.62 -4.75 -0.62
N GLN A 9 33.79 -5.37 0.53
CA GLN A 9 32.91 -6.44 0.98
C GLN A 9 31.54 -5.85 1.25
N ALA A 10 30.50 -6.46 0.68
CA ALA A 10 29.13 -6.12 1.01
C ALA A 10 28.93 -6.23 2.54
N PRO A 11 28.22 -5.29 3.15
CA PRO A 11 28.02 -5.27 4.60
C PRO A 11 27.37 -6.60 5.07
N SER A 12 27.81 -7.10 6.21
CA SER A 12 27.24 -8.29 6.81
C SER A 12 25.76 -8.09 7.17
N ARG A 13 24.99 -9.20 7.26
CA ARG A 13 23.58 -9.14 7.68
C ARG A 13 23.39 -8.49 9.06
N GLU A 14 24.39 -8.53 9.91
CA GLU A 14 24.39 -7.89 11.23
C GLU A 14 24.64 -6.37 11.14
N GLU A 15 25.56 -5.94 10.28
CA GLU A 15 25.80 -4.50 10.02
C GLU A 15 24.59 -3.84 9.35
N ILE A 16 23.90 -4.55 8.46
CA ILE A 16 22.65 -4.11 7.84
C ILE A 16 21.53 -4.00 8.89
N ARG A 17 21.46 -4.94 9.85
CA ARG A 17 20.48 -4.89 10.96
C ARG A 17 20.72 -3.75 11.94
N MET A 18 21.97 -3.42 12.22
CA MET A 18 22.33 -2.39 13.21
C MET A 18 22.16 -0.96 12.69
N ASN A 19 22.05 -0.78 11.36
CA ASN A 19 21.96 0.54 10.72
C ASN A 19 20.55 0.91 10.22
N SER A 20 19.52 0.07 10.48
CA SER A 20 18.17 0.32 9.98
C SER A 20 17.34 1.17 10.97
N ASN A 21 17.59 2.46 10.99
CA ASN A 21 16.76 3.47 11.68
C ASN A 21 15.54 3.88 10.83
N TRP A 22 15.12 3.01 9.88
CA TRP A 22 13.98 3.30 9.05
C TRP A 22 12.66 3.17 9.82
N ARG A 23 11.71 4.02 9.49
CA ARG A 23 10.35 3.97 10.00
C ARG A 23 9.38 4.19 8.83
N ALA A 24 8.40 3.34 8.72
CA ALA A 24 7.28 3.57 7.83
C ALA A 24 6.38 4.67 8.39
N ASP A 25 6.06 5.67 7.58
CA ASP A 25 5.04 6.65 7.95
C ASP A 25 3.67 5.98 7.89
N PRO A 26 2.86 6.04 8.95
CA PRO A 26 1.52 5.46 8.93
C PRO A 26 0.67 6.03 7.81
N LEU A 27 -0.04 5.16 7.09
CA LEU A 27 -0.98 5.54 6.03
C LEU A 27 -2.28 6.09 6.64
N VAL A 28 -2.17 7.24 7.29
CA VAL A 28 -3.23 7.87 8.07
C VAL A 28 -3.39 9.34 7.67
N TRP A 29 -4.61 9.75 7.36
CA TRP A 29 -4.98 11.12 7.00
C TRP A 29 -6.14 11.59 7.88
N GLY A 30 -6.14 12.87 8.24
CA GLY A 30 -7.03 13.43 9.25
C GLY A 30 -6.64 13.02 10.67
N HIS A 31 -7.34 13.58 11.65
CA HIS A 31 -7.05 13.39 13.08
C HIS A 31 -8.32 13.46 13.95
N GLY A 32 -9.47 13.34 13.32
CA GLY A 32 -10.77 13.35 14.00
C GLY A 32 -11.04 12.07 14.81
N PRO A 33 -12.02 12.13 15.72
CA PRO A 33 -12.38 11.04 16.61
C PRO A 33 -12.99 9.84 15.87
N THR A 34 -13.72 10.06 14.78
CA THR A 34 -14.29 8.97 13.97
C THR A 34 -13.18 8.32 13.13
N VAL A 35 -12.96 7.03 13.31
CA VAL A 35 -11.92 6.29 12.62
C VAL A 35 -12.51 5.44 11.49
N PHE A 36 -12.17 5.78 10.26
CA PHE A 36 -12.54 5.02 9.06
C PHE A 36 -11.33 4.25 8.56
N GLU A 37 -11.35 2.93 8.67
CA GLU A 37 -10.31 2.07 8.14
C GLU A 37 -10.80 1.38 6.87
N VAL A 38 -9.98 1.44 5.83
CA VAL A 38 -10.27 0.80 4.55
C VAL A 38 -9.17 -0.19 4.21
N PHE A 39 -9.57 -1.43 3.98
CA PHE A 39 -8.68 -2.55 3.67
C PHE A 39 -8.67 -2.78 2.16
N LEU A 40 -7.54 -2.48 1.53
CA LEU A 40 -7.42 -2.45 0.08
C LEU A 40 -6.31 -3.38 -0.42
N GLU A 41 -6.60 -4.12 -1.46
CA GLU A 41 -5.60 -4.75 -2.33
C GLU A 41 -5.35 -3.81 -3.52
N PRO A 42 -4.09 -3.40 -3.80
CA PRO A 42 -3.81 -2.29 -4.72
C PRO A 42 -4.27 -2.47 -6.16
N THR A 43 -4.34 -3.71 -6.66
CA THR A 43 -4.74 -4.01 -8.03
C THR A 43 -6.20 -4.47 -8.17
N CYS A 44 -6.90 -4.68 -7.05
CA CYS A 44 -8.32 -5.02 -7.06
C CYS A 44 -9.15 -3.85 -7.61
N PRO A 45 -9.97 -4.03 -8.66
CA PRO A 45 -10.72 -2.94 -9.28
C PRO A 45 -11.69 -2.26 -8.32
N PHE A 46 -12.25 -3.02 -7.39
CA PHE A 46 -13.12 -2.49 -6.35
C PHE A 46 -12.37 -1.68 -5.30
N SER A 47 -11.14 -2.11 -4.98
CA SER A 47 -10.23 -1.36 -4.08
C SER A 47 -9.78 -0.04 -4.71
N VAL A 48 -9.43 -0.05 -5.99
CA VAL A 48 -9.09 1.16 -6.76
C VAL A 48 -10.24 2.15 -6.75
N LYS A 49 -11.48 1.66 -6.98
CA LYS A 49 -12.68 2.49 -6.91
C LYS A 49 -12.92 3.08 -5.53
N ALA A 50 -12.65 2.34 -4.46
CA ALA A 50 -12.74 2.83 -3.09
C ALA A 50 -11.65 3.87 -2.79
N PHE A 51 -10.39 3.56 -3.16
CA PHE A 51 -9.25 4.45 -2.97
C PHE A 51 -9.47 5.84 -3.60
N GLY A 52 -9.99 5.88 -4.83
CA GLY A 52 -10.27 7.12 -5.54
C GLY A 52 -11.32 8.05 -4.89
N LYS A 53 -11.98 7.61 -3.83
CA LYS A 53 -12.98 8.39 -3.09
C LYS A 53 -12.49 8.90 -1.73
N LEU A 54 -11.32 8.43 -1.26
CA LEU A 54 -10.87 8.73 0.11
C LEU A 54 -10.61 10.21 0.34
N ASP A 55 -10.05 10.90 -0.64
CA ASP A 55 -9.80 12.34 -0.54
C ASP A 55 -11.10 13.11 -0.44
N ALA A 56 -12.05 12.83 -1.33
CA ALA A 56 -13.36 13.46 -1.29
C ALA A 56 -14.13 13.15 -0.01
N LEU A 57 -13.94 11.97 0.57
CA LEU A 57 -14.52 11.61 1.85
C LEU A 57 -13.93 12.48 2.98
N LEU A 58 -12.60 12.62 3.01
CA LEU A 58 -11.92 13.42 4.02
C LEU A 58 -12.26 14.91 3.89
N ASP A 59 -12.27 15.41 2.64
CA ASP A 59 -12.64 16.81 2.36
C ASP A 59 -14.08 17.14 2.81
N GLN A 60 -15.01 16.22 2.57
CA GLN A 60 -16.42 16.42 2.98
C GLN A 60 -16.63 16.24 4.49
N ALA A 61 -15.92 15.30 5.12
CA ALA A 61 -16.04 15.07 6.56
C ALA A 61 -15.32 16.14 7.38
N GLY A 62 -14.16 16.61 6.88
CA GLY A 62 -13.20 17.43 7.58
C GLY A 62 -12.20 16.62 8.42
N GLU A 63 -10.95 17.05 8.38
CA GLU A 63 -9.83 16.37 9.09
C GLU A 63 -10.01 16.32 10.61
N GLU A 64 -10.75 17.29 11.17
CA GLU A 64 -11.06 17.37 12.61
C GLU A 64 -12.13 16.36 13.05
N ARG A 65 -12.90 15.83 12.11
CA ARG A 65 -13.97 14.87 12.39
C ARG A 65 -13.60 13.44 12.02
N LEU A 66 -12.79 13.26 10.97
CA LEU A 66 -12.49 11.96 10.40
C LEU A 66 -11.00 11.67 10.41
N THR A 67 -10.66 10.47 10.80
CA THR A 67 -9.34 9.85 10.60
C THR A 67 -9.48 8.69 9.63
N ILE A 68 -8.89 8.80 8.45
CA ILE A 68 -8.84 7.70 7.47
C ILE A 68 -7.55 6.91 7.66
N LYS A 69 -7.66 5.58 7.79
CA LYS A 69 -6.52 4.66 7.87
C LYS A 69 -6.58 3.67 6.71
N LEU A 70 -5.59 3.74 5.85
CA LEU A 70 -5.43 2.77 4.77
C LEU A 70 -4.71 1.52 5.28
N ARG A 71 -5.32 0.35 5.08
CA ARG A 71 -4.80 -0.97 5.42
C ARG A 71 -4.56 -1.77 4.16
N LEU A 72 -3.32 -2.09 3.90
CA LEU A 72 -2.94 -2.82 2.69
C LEU A 72 -3.18 -4.32 2.86
N GLN A 73 -3.69 -4.95 1.82
CA GLN A 73 -3.83 -6.40 1.75
C GLN A 73 -3.05 -6.96 0.57
N SER A 74 -2.34 -8.06 0.81
CA SER A 74 -1.78 -8.89 -0.24
C SER A 74 -2.65 -10.12 -0.40
N GLN A 75 -3.20 -10.32 -1.60
CA GLN A 75 -4.12 -11.42 -1.89
C GLN A 75 -3.54 -12.34 -2.98
N PRO A 76 -3.58 -13.66 -2.79
CA PRO A 76 -2.86 -14.61 -3.66
C PRO A 76 -3.43 -14.71 -5.10
N TRP A 77 -4.65 -14.27 -5.32
CA TRP A 77 -5.27 -14.26 -6.66
C TRP A 77 -4.97 -12.98 -7.46
N HIS A 78 -4.31 -12.00 -6.86
CA HIS A 78 -3.76 -10.85 -7.56
C HIS A 78 -2.27 -11.06 -7.77
N MET A 79 -1.87 -11.16 -9.03
CA MET A 79 -0.47 -11.32 -9.37
C MET A 79 0.31 -10.10 -8.88
N TYR A 80 1.54 -10.29 -8.46
CA TYR A 80 2.41 -9.24 -7.92
C TYR A 80 1.87 -8.46 -6.71
N SER A 81 0.72 -8.85 -6.15
CA SER A 81 0.13 -8.19 -4.97
C SER A 81 1.16 -7.96 -3.85
N GLY A 82 1.94 -8.98 -3.53
CA GLY A 82 3.00 -8.87 -2.50
C GLY A 82 4.10 -7.88 -2.86
N VAL A 83 4.52 -7.82 -4.13
CA VAL A 83 5.54 -6.87 -4.62
C VAL A 83 4.99 -5.44 -4.55
N ILE A 84 3.76 -5.24 -5.02
CA ILE A 84 3.13 -3.91 -5.07
C ILE A 84 2.86 -3.38 -3.66
N VAL A 85 2.31 -4.21 -2.77
CA VAL A 85 2.11 -3.83 -1.35
C VAL A 85 3.45 -3.46 -0.70
N ARG A 86 4.52 -4.23 -0.97
CA ARG A 86 5.86 -3.90 -0.48
C ARG A 86 6.37 -2.58 -1.06
N CYS A 87 6.11 -2.24 -2.33
CA CYS A 87 6.46 -0.95 -2.93
C CYS A 87 5.77 0.21 -2.21
N ILE A 88 4.47 0.08 -1.90
CA ILE A 88 3.72 1.12 -1.18
C ILE A 88 4.28 1.32 0.24
N VAL A 89 4.58 0.23 0.94
CA VAL A 89 5.21 0.28 2.27
C VAL A 89 6.63 0.86 2.19
N ALA A 90 7.41 0.48 1.17
CA ALA A 90 8.75 1.04 0.93
C ALA A 90 8.67 2.56 0.71
N ALA A 91 7.76 3.02 -0.12
CA ALA A 91 7.54 4.45 -0.35
C ALA A 91 7.23 5.21 0.94
N SER A 92 6.50 4.61 1.89
CA SER A 92 6.21 5.24 3.17
C SER A 92 7.42 5.42 4.09
N THR A 93 8.56 4.79 3.78
CA THR A 93 9.82 4.97 4.53
C THR A 93 10.67 6.13 4.00
N LEU A 94 10.33 6.69 2.85
CA LEU A 94 11.02 7.82 2.26
C LEU A 94 10.73 9.12 3.03
N GLU A 95 11.49 10.18 2.76
CA GLU A 95 11.34 11.47 3.42
C GLU A 95 9.92 12.04 3.30
N THR A 96 9.28 11.85 2.14
CA THR A 96 7.90 12.28 1.90
C THR A 96 6.84 11.32 2.49
N GLY A 97 7.26 10.21 3.08
CA GLY A 97 6.45 9.29 3.86
C GLY A 97 5.16 8.83 3.16
N LYS A 98 4.04 9.03 3.84
CA LYS A 98 2.71 8.64 3.34
C LYS A 98 2.32 9.32 2.02
N ALA A 99 2.90 10.48 1.68
CA ALA A 99 2.63 11.14 0.40
C ALA A 99 3.24 10.34 -0.76
N ALA A 100 4.49 9.84 -0.62
CA ALA A 100 5.09 8.94 -1.59
C ALA A 100 4.28 7.63 -1.72
N ALA A 101 3.88 7.04 -0.60
CA ALA A 101 3.05 5.83 -0.60
C ALA A 101 1.72 6.04 -1.33
N LYS A 102 1.08 7.20 -1.13
CA LYS A 102 -0.16 7.58 -1.84
C LYS A 102 0.07 7.77 -3.33
N ALA A 103 1.19 8.38 -3.73
CA ALA A 103 1.57 8.54 -5.14
C ALA A 103 1.78 7.17 -5.82
N VAL A 104 2.48 6.26 -5.16
CA VAL A 104 2.66 4.87 -5.64
C VAL A 104 1.31 4.16 -5.78
N MET A 105 0.43 4.26 -4.77
CA MET A 105 -0.91 3.67 -4.83
C MET A 105 -1.75 4.26 -5.97
N ALA A 106 -1.70 5.58 -6.18
CA ALA A 106 -2.41 6.27 -7.25
C ALA A 106 -1.89 5.84 -8.64
N ALA A 107 -0.58 5.70 -8.80
CA ALA A 107 0.03 5.22 -10.04
C ALA A 107 -0.40 3.78 -10.37
N VAL A 108 -0.39 2.89 -9.39
CA VAL A 108 -0.89 1.52 -9.56
C VAL A 108 -2.38 1.52 -9.91
N ALA A 109 -3.18 2.35 -9.24
CA ALA A 109 -4.61 2.46 -9.51
C ALA A 109 -4.92 2.96 -10.94
N ALA A 110 -4.17 3.96 -11.42
CA ALA A 110 -4.34 4.53 -12.75
C ALA A 110 -3.95 3.55 -13.88
N HIS A 111 -2.98 2.68 -13.61
CA HIS A 111 -2.43 1.72 -14.57
C HIS A 111 -2.71 0.26 -14.18
N ARG A 112 -3.77 0.00 -13.42
CA ARG A 112 -4.07 -1.28 -12.79
C ARG A 112 -3.90 -2.48 -13.73
N GLU A 113 -4.41 -2.38 -14.95
CA GLU A 113 -4.41 -3.49 -15.92
C GLU A 113 -3.01 -3.90 -16.37
N GLU A 114 -2.02 -3.02 -16.21
CA GLU A 114 -0.63 -3.32 -16.50
C GLU A 114 0.07 -4.12 -15.37
N PHE A 115 -0.59 -4.30 -14.24
CA PHE A 115 -0.11 -5.06 -13.09
C PHE A 115 -0.87 -6.38 -12.89
N GLU A 116 -1.73 -6.76 -13.84
CA GLU A 116 -2.50 -7.99 -13.79
C GLU A 116 -2.30 -8.83 -15.05
N PHE A 117 -2.75 -10.08 -15.00
CA PHE A 117 -2.89 -10.89 -16.19
C PHE A 117 -4.09 -10.43 -17.03
N ALA A 118 -3.93 -10.36 -18.34
CA ALA A 118 -5.05 -10.12 -19.26
C ALA A 118 -6.09 -11.24 -19.22
N ARG A 119 -5.63 -12.47 -18.92
CA ARG A 119 -6.45 -13.67 -18.69
C ARG A 119 -5.77 -14.52 -17.65
N HIS A 120 -6.49 -15.46 -17.05
CA HIS A 120 -5.91 -16.41 -16.10
C HIS A 120 -4.66 -17.08 -16.71
N CYS A 121 -3.53 -16.95 -16.05
CA CYS A 121 -2.21 -17.45 -16.47
C CYS A 121 -1.82 -17.05 -17.91
N GLY A 122 -2.17 -15.85 -18.37
CA GLY A 122 -1.85 -15.37 -19.71
C GLY A 122 -1.63 -13.87 -19.79
N GLY A 123 -1.22 -13.42 -20.97
CA GLY A 123 -1.00 -12.01 -21.28
C GLY A 123 0.43 -11.54 -21.10
N PRO A 124 0.72 -10.25 -21.39
CA PRO A 124 2.08 -9.71 -21.46
C PRO A 124 2.82 -9.69 -20.11
N ASN A 125 2.10 -9.77 -19.01
CA ASN A 125 2.70 -9.76 -17.67
C ASN A 125 3.14 -11.14 -17.16
N LEU A 126 2.90 -12.21 -17.92
CA LEU A 126 3.25 -13.58 -17.52
C LEU A 126 4.74 -13.75 -17.18
N GLU A 127 5.60 -13.09 -17.95
CA GLU A 127 7.05 -13.17 -17.81
C GLU A 127 7.67 -11.94 -17.11
N THR A 128 6.84 -11.03 -16.60
CA THR A 128 7.32 -9.85 -15.89
C THR A 128 7.94 -10.25 -14.56
N THR A 129 9.12 -9.72 -14.27
CA THR A 129 9.82 -9.98 -13.01
C THR A 129 9.40 -8.96 -11.92
N PRO A 130 9.64 -9.26 -10.63
CA PRO A 130 9.45 -8.27 -9.55
C PRO A 130 10.19 -6.95 -9.82
N ASN A 131 11.43 -7.00 -10.32
CA ASN A 131 12.19 -5.80 -10.68
C ASN A 131 11.53 -5.02 -11.83
N GLY A 132 10.91 -5.72 -12.78
CA GLY A 132 10.14 -5.09 -13.86
C GLY A 132 8.91 -4.35 -13.33
N ILE A 133 8.23 -4.92 -12.33
CA ILE A 133 7.10 -4.27 -11.65
C ILE A 133 7.56 -3.01 -10.89
N ILE A 134 8.66 -3.10 -10.13
CA ILE A 134 9.22 -1.96 -9.39
C ILE A 134 9.53 -0.81 -10.36
N LYS A 135 10.28 -1.08 -11.44
CA LYS A 135 10.62 -0.06 -12.43
C LYS A 135 9.39 0.57 -13.10
N ARG A 136 8.35 -0.22 -13.34
CA ARG A 136 7.09 0.29 -13.91
C ARG A 136 6.39 1.24 -12.93
N ILE A 137 6.34 0.87 -11.65
CA ILE A 137 5.79 1.71 -10.59
C ILE A 137 6.59 3.02 -10.46
N GLU A 138 7.93 2.94 -10.45
CA GLU A 138 8.81 4.12 -10.42
C GLU A 138 8.54 5.06 -11.61
N GLY A 139 8.40 4.49 -12.81
CA GLY A 139 8.10 5.25 -14.03
C GLY A 139 6.77 5.99 -13.99
N TYR A 140 5.74 5.41 -13.39
CA TYR A 140 4.42 6.03 -13.29
C TYR A 140 4.25 6.97 -12.10
N SER A 141 4.85 6.62 -10.96
CA SER A 141 4.72 7.40 -9.73
C SER A 141 5.73 8.54 -9.60
N GLY A 142 6.86 8.45 -10.30
CA GLY A 142 8.01 9.33 -10.09
C GLY A 142 8.73 9.12 -8.75
N VAL A 143 8.41 8.04 -8.04
CA VAL A 143 9.01 7.71 -6.74
C VAL A 143 10.10 6.65 -6.94
N GLU A 144 11.31 6.93 -6.52
CA GLU A 144 12.41 5.96 -6.51
C GLU A 144 12.22 4.94 -5.40
N LEU A 145 12.17 3.65 -5.75
CA LEU A 145 11.79 2.59 -4.81
C LEU A 145 12.88 1.55 -4.59
N ALA A 146 13.84 1.42 -5.49
CA ALA A 146 14.78 0.30 -5.49
C ALA A 146 15.52 0.14 -4.14
N GLU A 147 16.03 1.22 -3.57
CA GLU A 147 16.73 1.19 -2.28
C GLU A 147 15.75 0.97 -1.12
N ALA A 148 14.63 1.68 -1.11
CA ALA A 148 13.61 1.54 -0.08
C ALA A 148 12.99 0.13 -0.09
N PHE A 149 12.79 -0.46 -1.25
CA PHE A 149 12.30 -1.84 -1.40
C PHE A 149 13.27 -2.87 -0.81
N ALA A 150 14.57 -2.60 -0.85
CA ALA A 150 15.61 -3.48 -0.33
C ALA A 150 15.82 -3.37 1.20
N ILE A 151 15.13 -2.44 1.88
CA ILE A 151 15.25 -2.26 3.33
C ILE A 151 15.03 -3.60 4.05
N PRO A 152 15.95 -4.03 4.93
CA PRO A 152 15.79 -5.23 5.73
C PRO A 152 14.57 -5.14 6.64
N ASP A 153 13.91 -6.28 6.85
CA ASP A 153 12.74 -6.41 7.74
C ASP A 153 11.49 -5.58 7.36
N LEU A 154 11.47 -4.93 6.18
CA LEU A 154 10.29 -4.21 5.67
C LEU A 154 9.04 -5.08 5.63
N ASP A 155 9.23 -6.39 5.47
CA ASP A 155 8.15 -7.38 5.54
C ASP A 155 7.35 -7.34 6.85
N ARG A 156 7.91 -6.81 7.94
CA ARG A 156 7.18 -6.68 9.20
C ARG A 156 5.96 -5.79 9.04
N GLU A 157 6.10 -4.68 8.31
CA GLU A 157 5.01 -3.75 8.05
C GLU A 157 3.96 -4.39 7.13
N VAL A 158 4.39 -5.06 6.06
CA VAL A 158 3.49 -5.79 5.17
C VAL A 158 2.72 -6.87 5.96
N LYS A 159 3.42 -7.66 6.78
CA LYS A 159 2.81 -8.69 7.63
C LYS A 159 1.88 -8.11 8.67
N TRP A 160 2.21 -6.93 9.23
CA TRP A 160 1.34 -6.25 10.18
C TRP A 160 -0.01 -5.91 9.57
N HIS A 161 -0.03 -5.28 8.40
CA HIS A 161 -1.27 -4.97 7.68
C HIS A 161 -2.13 -6.21 7.43
N CYS A 162 -1.53 -7.27 6.89
CA CYS A 162 -2.23 -8.53 6.61
C CYS A 162 -2.72 -9.22 7.88
N LYS A 163 -1.90 -9.25 8.94
CA LYS A 163 -2.25 -9.85 10.23
C LYS A 163 -3.39 -9.09 10.89
N TYR A 164 -3.33 -7.76 10.88
CA TYR A 164 -4.39 -6.92 11.44
C TYR A 164 -5.74 -7.18 10.77
N ALA A 165 -5.76 -7.27 9.43
CA ALA A 165 -6.96 -7.64 8.68
C ALA A 165 -7.50 -9.01 9.13
N ARG A 166 -6.64 -10.03 9.22
CA ARG A 166 -7.03 -11.39 9.62
C ARG A 166 -7.57 -11.46 11.06
N GLN A 167 -6.98 -10.70 11.98
CA GLN A 167 -7.45 -10.62 13.37
C GLN A 167 -8.84 -9.99 13.49
N ASN A 168 -9.23 -9.14 12.54
CA ASN A 168 -10.56 -8.55 12.44
C ASN A 168 -11.53 -9.35 11.54
N GLY A 169 -11.17 -10.59 11.17
CA GLY A 169 -12.00 -11.44 10.31
C GLY A 169 -12.09 -10.98 8.85
N ILE A 170 -11.20 -10.09 8.42
CA ILE A 170 -11.22 -9.48 7.08
C ILE A 170 -10.39 -10.33 6.13
N HIS A 171 -11.03 -10.83 5.06
CA HIS A 171 -10.45 -11.73 4.08
C HIS A 171 -10.59 -11.23 2.64
N VAL A 172 -11.42 -10.22 2.42
CA VAL A 172 -11.71 -9.65 1.09
C VAL A 172 -11.39 -8.17 1.05
N SER A 173 -11.20 -7.64 -0.16
CA SER A 173 -10.95 -6.23 -0.42
C SER A 173 -11.89 -5.70 -1.51
N PRO A 174 -12.37 -4.45 -1.39
CA PRO A 174 -12.24 -3.62 -0.21
C PRO A 174 -13.13 -4.10 0.93
N THR A 175 -12.69 -3.90 2.16
CA THR A 175 -13.52 -4.00 3.36
C THR A 175 -13.40 -2.69 4.14
N PHE A 176 -14.50 -2.27 4.77
CA PHE A 176 -14.59 -1.03 5.51
C PHE A 176 -14.83 -1.32 6.99
N MET A 177 -14.21 -0.53 7.85
CA MET A 177 -14.39 -0.60 9.30
C MET A 177 -14.52 0.82 9.84
N VAL A 178 -15.50 1.06 10.69
CA VAL A 178 -15.74 2.34 11.34
C VAL A 178 -15.68 2.13 12.85
N ASP A 179 -14.83 2.88 13.52
CA ASP A 179 -14.63 2.81 14.98
C ASP A 179 -14.42 1.37 15.49
N GLY A 180 -13.64 0.60 14.73
CA GLY A 180 -13.29 -0.78 15.08
C GLY A 180 -14.35 -1.83 14.71
N LEU A 181 -15.47 -1.44 14.06
CA LEU A 181 -16.53 -2.36 13.64
C LEU A 181 -16.56 -2.50 12.11
N VAL A 182 -16.49 -3.74 11.63
CA VAL A 182 -16.61 -4.04 10.19
C VAL A 182 -18.01 -3.65 9.70
N ARG A 183 -18.07 -2.91 8.61
CA ARG A 183 -19.30 -2.38 8.01
C ARG A 183 -19.64 -3.15 6.73
N ALA A 184 -20.43 -4.20 6.90
CA ALA A 184 -20.92 -5.02 5.78
C ALA A 184 -21.93 -4.28 4.88
N ASP A 185 -22.47 -3.17 5.35
CA ASP A 185 -23.40 -2.29 4.63
C ASP A 185 -22.70 -1.24 3.78
N MET A 186 -21.35 -1.23 3.74
CA MET A 186 -20.56 -0.31 2.93
C MET A 186 -19.87 -1.05 1.77
N SER A 187 -19.83 -0.42 0.60
CA SER A 187 -19.21 -0.98 -0.58
C SER A 187 -18.45 0.06 -1.41
N SER A 188 -17.56 -0.40 -2.29
CA SER A 188 -16.91 0.48 -3.27
C SER A 188 -17.88 1.03 -4.33
N GLY A 189 -19.08 0.48 -4.41
CA GLY A 189 -20.15 0.95 -5.30
C GLY A 189 -20.86 2.20 -4.79
N ASP A 190 -20.86 2.40 -3.47
CA ASP A 190 -21.54 3.52 -2.83
C ASP A 190 -20.92 4.87 -3.20
N SER A 191 -21.71 5.94 -3.13
CA SER A 191 -21.19 7.30 -3.25
C SER A 191 -20.49 7.74 -1.96
N VAL A 192 -19.71 8.84 -2.03
CA VAL A 192 -19.12 9.45 -0.83
C VAL A 192 -20.22 9.92 0.13
N ALA A 193 -21.34 10.44 -0.39
CA ALA A 193 -22.49 10.83 0.43
C ALA A 193 -23.12 9.65 1.19
N ASP A 194 -23.19 8.47 0.55
CA ASP A 194 -23.65 7.25 1.21
C ASP A 194 -22.71 6.81 2.33
N TRP A 195 -21.40 6.93 2.11
CA TRP A 195 -20.41 6.65 3.16
C TRP A 195 -20.54 7.64 4.32
N MET A 196 -20.66 8.94 4.02
CA MET A 196 -20.87 10.00 5.01
C MET A 196 -22.11 9.74 5.88
N ALA A 197 -23.22 9.34 5.26
CA ALA A 197 -24.47 9.07 5.97
C ALA A 197 -24.38 7.86 6.94
N ARG A 198 -23.35 7.01 6.77
CA ARG A 198 -23.10 5.83 7.62
C ARG A 198 -22.01 6.04 8.67
N LEU A 199 -21.36 7.22 8.66
CA LEU A 199 -20.44 7.61 9.73
C LEU A 199 -21.26 8.10 10.96
N PRO A 200 -20.70 7.93 12.17
CA PRO A 200 -21.28 8.56 13.38
C PRO A 200 -21.39 10.08 13.23
N ALA A 201 -22.40 10.65 13.87
CA ALA A 201 -22.65 12.09 13.87
C ALA A 201 -21.57 12.89 14.59
#